data_31f093dbcd2bfdcdd228f1bdb4e04850
#
_entry.id   31f093dbcd2bfdcdd228f1bdb4e04850
#
_cell.length_a   1.000
_cell.length_b   1.000
_cell.length_c   1.000
_cell.angle_alpha   90.00
_cell.angle_beta   90.00
_cell.angle_gamma   90.00
#
_symmetry.space_group_name_H-M   'P 1'
#
loop_
_entity.id
_entity.type
_entity.pdbx_description
1 polymer ?
#
loop_
_entity_poly.entity_id
_entity_poly.type
_entity_poly.pdbx_seq_one_letter_code
_entity_poly.pdbx_strand_id
1 'polypeptide(L)'
;MLDEITVSTGLLELNRYPLQMYSIAPWRPILCGPEPLVLPRVGDTVHAGFPSPAEDFAVERLDLTTILVTHPQATFLVRLRGVSMREAGIFDGDLLVVNRALKPIHTDVVLAVVDGEFTCKTLWLKHGRMKLKPANPTYPEIVPKDGQIVEIWGVVTATIKRFRV
;
A
#
# COMPACT_ATOMS: atom_id res chain seq x y z
N MET A 1 -13.49 -33.06 0.40
CA MET A 1 -12.52 -32.60 1.39
C MET A 1 -12.00 -31.29 0.83
N LEU A 2 -12.55 -30.17 1.34
CA LEU A 2 -12.20 -28.83 0.84
C LEU A 2 -11.04 -28.35 1.71
N ASP A 3 -9.83 -28.29 1.12
CA ASP A 3 -8.67 -27.73 1.81
C ASP A 3 -8.90 -26.22 2.00
N GLU A 4 -9.00 -25.83 3.25
CA GLU A 4 -9.08 -24.44 3.68
C GLU A 4 -7.81 -23.72 3.28
N ILE A 5 -7.94 -22.79 2.34
CA ILE A 5 -6.88 -21.80 2.09
C ILE A 5 -6.84 -20.90 3.33
N THR A 6 -5.91 -21.17 4.21
CA THR A 6 -5.68 -20.39 5.42
C THR A 6 -5.19 -19.01 5.01
N VAL A 7 -6.11 -18.05 4.92
CA VAL A 7 -5.76 -16.64 4.92
C VAL A 7 -5.34 -16.32 6.35
N SER A 8 -4.04 -16.45 6.64
CA SER A 8 -3.49 -16.10 7.94
C SER A 8 -3.62 -14.59 8.15
N THR A 9 -4.69 -14.19 8.82
CA THR A 9 -4.84 -12.85 9.38
C THR A 9 -3.97 -12.77 10.64
N GLY A 10 -2.66 -12.55 10.43
CA GLY A 10 -1.69 -12.44 11.53
C GLY A 10 -1.89 -11.18 12.37
N LEU A 11 -2.94 -11.17 13.21
CA LEU A 11 -3.23 -10.09 14.17
C LEU A 11 -2.46 -10.22 15.49
N LEU A 12 -1.60 -11.24 15.69
CA LEU A 12 -1.01 -11.51 17.02
C LEU A 12 0.47 -11.93 17.06
N GLU A 13 1.23 -11.81 15.98
CA GLU A 13 2.67 -12.14 16.05
C GLU A 13 3.57 -11.10 15.39
N LEU A 14 3.53 -9.86 15.87
CA LEU A 14 4.53 -8.83 15.55
C LEU A 14 5.98 -9.24 15.90
N ASN A 15 6.17 -10.41 16.51
CA ASN A 15 7.45 -10.88 17.05
C ASN A 15 8.02 -12.14 16.37
N ARG A 16 7.40 -12.67 15.30
CA ARG A 16 7.89 -13.89 14.64
C ARG A 16 8.86 -13.68 13.48
N TYR A 17 8.96 -12.44 12.97
CA TYR A 17 9.98 -12.14 11.98
C TYR A 17 11.08 -11.31 12.65
N PRO A 18 12.22 -11.90 13.00
CA PRO A 18 13.34 -11.13 13.49
C PRO A 18 13.72 -10.11 12.42
N LEU A 19 13.99 -8.88 12.86
CA LEU A 19 14.43 -7.75 12.00
C LEU A 19 15.57 -8.14 11.03
N GLN A 20 16.19 -9.27 11.25
CA GLN A 20 17.26 -9.85 10.45
C GLN A 20 16.81 -10.44 9.09
N MET A 21 15.54 -10.83 8.91
CA MET A 21 15.05 -11.32 7.61
C MET A 21 14.90 -10.21 6.55
N TYR A 22 14.93 -8.94 6.97
CA TYR A 22 14.86 -7.81 6.04
C TYR A 22 16.23 -7.41 5.45
N SER A 23 17.30 -8.10 5.80
CA SER A 23 18.67 -7.74 5.38
C SER A 23 18.99 -8.05 3.91
N ILE A 24 18.12 -8.74 3.19
CA ILE A 24 18.34 -9.12 1.78
C ILE A 24 17.60 -8.20 0.81
N ALA A 25 16.60 -7.45 1.27
CA ALA A 25 15.89 -6.48 0.42
C ALA A 25 16.60 -5.12 0.46
N PRO A 26 16.76 -4.44 -0.68
CA PRO A 26 17.42 -3.13 -0.76
C PRO A 26 16.61 -2.00 -0.10
N TRP A 27 15.48 -2.30 0.53
CA TRP A 27 14.61 -1.35 1.21
C TRP A 27 14.22 -1.88 2.60
N ARG A 28 14.10 -0.99 3.55
CA ARG A 28 13.59 -1.28 4.90
C ARG A 28 12.30 -0.50 5.12
N PRO A 29 11.22 -1.14 5.61
CA PRO A 29 10.04 -0.42 6.05
C PRO A 29 10.41 0.52 7.20
N ILE A 30 9.90 1.75 7.16
CA ILE A 30 10.08 2.73 8.23
C ILE A 30 8.75 2.89 8.93
N LEU A 31 8.74 2.71 10.25
CA LEU A 31 7.58 3.01 11.08
C LEU A 31 7.30 4.52 11.05
N CYS A 32 6.04 4.88 10.86
CA CYS A 32 5.62 6.28 10.95
C CYS A 32 5.70 6.72 12.42
N GLY A 33 6.40 7.83 12.69
CA GLY A 33 6.47 8.43 14.01
C GLY A 33 5.12 8.98 14.47
N PRO A 34 4.90 9.16 15.78
CA PRO A 34 3.66 9.67 16.34
C PRO A 34 3.49 11.19 16.19
N GLU A 35 4.52 11.91 15.74
CA GLU A 35 4.49 13.36 15.65
C GLU A 35 3.59 13.84 14.51
N PRO A 36 2.63 14.77 14.77
CA PRO A 36 1.73 15.28 13.75
C PRO A 36 2.46 16.15 12.72
N LEU A 37 2.22 15.92 11.44
CA LEU A 37 2.66 16.78 10.36
C LEU A 37 1.51 17.70 9.93
N VAL A 38 1.42 18.85 10.58
CA VAL A 38 0.36 19.84 10.33
C VAL A 38 0.79 20.82 9.26
N LEU A 39 0.07 20.85 8.15
CA LEU A 39 0.30 21.76 7.04
C LEU A 39 -0.94 22.66 6.79
N PRO A 40 -0.75 23.88 6.26
CA PRO A 40 -1.86 24.69 5.79
C PRO A 40 -2.50 24.03 4.54
N ARG A 41 -3.81 23.87 4.55
CA ARG A 41 -4.61 23.46 3.42
C ARG A 41 -5.40 24.63 2.90
N VAL A 42 -5.38 24.90 1.60
CA VAL A 42 -6.28 25.84 0.94
C VAL A 42 -7.66 25.19 0.84
N GLY A 43 -8.70 25.90 1.31
CA GLY A 43 -10.04 25.33 1.52
C GLY A 43 -10.77 24.90 0.25
N ASP A 44 -10.47 25.49 -0.90
CA ASP A 44 -11.18 25.22 -2.14
C ASP A 44 -10.52 24.18 -3.04
N THR A 45 -11.37 23.59 -3.91
CA THR A 45 -10.93 22.64 -4.91
C THR A 45 -10.36 23.39 -6.13
N VAL A 46 -9.13 23.07 -6.50
CA VAL A 46 -8.52 23.57 -7.72
C VAL A 46 -8.90 22.65 -8.89
N HIS A 47 -9.51 23.22 -9.92
CA HIS A 47 -9.86 22.48 -11.14
C HIS A 47 -8.64 22.35 -12.06
N ALA A 48 -8.26 21.11 -12.40
CA ALA A 48 -7.09 20.87 -13.24
C ALA A 48 -7.29 21.26 -14.72
N GLY A 49 -8.52 21.44 -15.18
CA GLY A 49 -8.84 21.72 -16.59
C GLY A 49 -8.97 23.21 -16.95
N PHE A 50 -9.38 24.06 -16.00
CA PHE A 50 -9.59 25.48 -16.20
C PHE A 50 -9.05 26.29 -15.03
N PRO A 51 -8.60 27.54 -15.26
CA PRO A 51 -8.21 28.43 -14.17
C PRO A 51 -9.38 28.63 -13.21
N SER A 52 -9.13 28.52 -11.90
CA SER A 52 -10.07 28.89 -10.85
C SER A 52 -9.72 30.28 -10.31
N PRO A 53 -10.71 31.14 -9.95
CA PRO A 53 -10.42 32.41 -9.29
C PRO A 53 -9.61 32.18 -8.02
N ALA A 54 -8.60 33.02 -7.79
CA ALA A 54 -7.71 32.91 -6.64
C ALA A 54 -8.17 33.80 -5.46
N GLU A 55 -9.47 34.07 -5.35
CA GLU A 55 -10.03 34.98 -4.36
C GLU A 55 -10.38 34.23 -3.06
N ASP A 56 -9.93 34.77 -1.94
CA ASP A 56 -10.31 34.48 -0.54
C ASP A 56 -10.35 32.97 -0.15
N PHE A 57 -9.24 32.29 -0.30
CA PHE A 57 -9.15 30.91 0.21
C PHE A 57 -9.05 30.89 1.74
N ALA A 58 -10.02 30.27 2.39
CA ALA A 58 -9.90 29.90 3.78
C ALA A 58 -8.74 28.90 3.96
N VAL A 59 -7.80 29.23 4.82
CA VAL A 59 -6.68 28.33 5.14
C VAL A 59 -7.04 27.51 6.36
N GLU A 60 -7.22 26.22 6.15
CA GLU A 60 -7.40 25.23 7.22
C GLU A 60 -6.06 24.59 7.58
N ARG A 61 -5.95 24.09 8.80
CA ARG A 61 -4.79 23.29 9.22
C ARG A 61 -5.14 21.81 9.09
N LEU A 62 -4.35 21.11 8.29
CA LEU A 62 -4.54 19.69 8.03
C LEU A 62 -3.35 18.89 8.58
N ASP A 63 -3.64 17.91 9.42
CA ASP A 63 -2.63 16.96 9.88
C ASP A 63 -2.55 15.78 8.89
N LEU A 64 -1.47 15.75 8.10
CA LEU A 64 -1.23 14.66 7.15
C LEU A 64 -1.02 13.32 7.85
N THR A 65 -0.56 13.32 9.10
CA THR A 65 -0.35 12.09 9.86
C THR A 65 -1.68 11.38 10.09
N THR A 66 -2.72 12.10 10.49
CA THR A 66 -4.06 11.51 10.71
C THR A 66 -4.70 10.99 9.43
N ILE A 67 -4.42 11.64 8.30
CA ILE A 67 -4.97 11.20 6.99
C ILE A 67 -4.29 9.93 6.48
N LEU A 68 -2.97 9.89 6.59
CA LEU A 68 -2.17 8.82 5.99
C LEU A 68 -1.97 7.63 6.92
N VAL A 69 -2.03 7.84 8.25
CA VAL A 69 -1.61 6.88 9.26
C VAL A 69 -2.72 6.63 10.27
N THR A 70 -3.66 5.76 9.92
CA THR A 70 -4.77 5.40 10.81
C THR A 70 -4.36 4.42 11.93
N HIS A 71 -3.29 3.66 11.72
CA HIS A 71 -2.74 2.70 12.69
C HIS A 71 -1.22 2.88 12.77
N PRO A 72 -0.69 3.82 13.58
CA PRO A 72 0.72 4.19 13.58
C PRO A 72 1.69 3.01 13.78
N GLN A 73 1.35 2.06 14.68
CA GLN A 73 2.20 0.90 14.96
C GLN A 73 2.15 -0.20 13.88
N ALA A 74 1.21 -0.09 12.94
CA ALA A 74 1.03 -1.06 11.86
C ALA A 74 1.15 -0.43 10.46
N THR A 75 1.54 0.84 10.36
CA THR A 75 1.71 1.56 9.10
C THR A 75 3.18 1.71 8.77
N PHE A 76 3.54 1.36 7.54
CA PHE A 76 4.90 1.36 7.03
C PHE A 76 5.00 2.13 5.73
N LEU A 77 6.13 2.76 5.49
CA LEU A 77 6.48 3.35 4.21
C LEU A 77 7.38 2.39 3.44
N VAL A 78 7.00 2.08 2.21
CA VAL A 78 7.72 1.15 1.33
C VAL A 78 7.94 1.81 -0.02
N ARG A 79 9.20 1.86 -0.49
CA ARG A 79 9.51 2.36 -1.84
C ARG A 79 9.22 1.29 -2.87
N LEU A 80 8.36 1.61 -3.84
CA LEU A 80 8.07 0.72 -4.96
C LEU A 80 9.19 0.75 -6.00
N ARG A 81 9.45 -0.41 -6.59
CA ARG A 81 10.21 -0.54 -7.83
C ARG A 81 9.40 -1.29 -8.89
N GLY A 82 9.49 -0.82 -10.12
CA GLY A 82 8.81 -1.42 -11.25
C GLY A 82 7.51 -0.71 -11.66
N VAL A 83 6.91 -1.18 -12.75
CA VAL A 83 5.80 -0.51 -13.42
C VAL A 83 4.55 -1.38 -13.54
N SER A 84 4.46 -2.45 -12.76
CA SER A 84 3.33 -3.39 -12.83
C SER A 84 1.99 -2.81 -12.35
N MET A 85 2.01 -1.62 -11.73
CA MET A 85 0.83 -0.94 -11.17
C MET A 85 0.58 0.45 -11.78
N ARG A 86 1.16 0.75 -12.95
CA ARG A 86 1.12 2.08 -13.55
C ARG A 86 -0.29 2.57 -13.89
N GLU A 87 -1.20 1.67 -14.30
CA GLU A 87 -2.59 2.03 -14.62
C GLU A 87 -3.44 2.28 -13.36
N ALA A 88 -2.95 1.87 -12.19
CA ALA A 88 -3.49 2.28 -10.90
C ALA A 88 -2.87 3.61 -10.40
N GLY A 89 -2.09 4.30 -11.23
CA GLY A 89 -1.42 5.55 -10.86
C GLY A 89 -0.21 5.36 -9.95
N ILE A 90 0.32 4.14 -9.81
CA ILE A 90 1.46 3.82 -8.95
C ILE A 90 2.67 3.53 -9.85
N PHE A 91 3.75 4.29 -9.69
CA PHE A 91 4.92 4.27 -10.57
C PHE A 91 6.19 3.87 -9.82
N ASP A 92 7.21 3.57 -10.61
CA ASP A 92 8.55 3.32 -10.08
C ASP A 92 9.06 4.49 -9.24
N GLY A 93 9.59 4.18 -8.06
CA GLY A 93 10.11 5.17 -7.12
C GLY A 93 9.08 5.78 -6.16
N ASP A 94 7.78 5.54 -6.35
CA ASP A 94 6.74 6.01 -5.44
C ASP A 94 6.93 5.40 -4.03
N LEU A 95 6.52 6.15 -2.99
CA LEU A 95 6.43 5.63 -1.63
C LEU A 95 5.00 5.16 -1.36
N LEU A 96 4.84 3.90 -1.02
CA LEU A 96 3.58 3.31 -0.61
C LEU A 96 3.40 3.48 0.90
N VAL A 97 2.22 3.91 1.32
CA VAL A 97 1.76 3.84 2.71
C VAL A 97 1.04 2.50 2.86
N VAL A 98 1.59 1.60 3.66
CA VAL A 98 1.08 0.22 3.81
C VAL A 98 0.62 0.01 5.23
N ASN A 99 -0.64 -0.34 5.40
CA ASN A 99 -1.26 -0.62 6.69
C ASN A 99 -1.48 -2.12 6.88
N ARG A 100 -0.83 -2.69 7.89
CA ARG A 100 -0.91 -4.12 8.21
C ARG A 100 -2.07 -4.48 9.14
N ALA A 101 -2.69 -3.48 9.79
CA ALA A 101 -3.84 -3.72 10.66
C ALA A 101 -5.16 -3.90 9.88
N LEU A 102 -5.18 -3.49 8.60
CA LEU A 102 -6.38 -3.61 7.78
C LEU A 102 -6.54 -5.04 7.26
N LYS A 103 -7.76 -5.56 7.36
CA LYS A 103 -8.12 -6.81 6.69
C LYS A 103 -8.27 -6.53 5.19
N PRO A 104 -7.50 -7.21 4.33
CA PRO A 104 -7.59 -6.98 2.89
C PRO A 104 -8.93 -7.46 2.33
N ILE A 105 -9.52 -6.68 1.42
CA ILE A 105 -10.77 -6.99 0.73
C ILE A 105 -10.56 -7.02 -0.78
N HIS A 106 -11.56 -7.51 -1.50
CA HIS A 106 -11.56 -7.53 -2.97
C HIS A 106 -11.37 -6.11 -3.52
N THR A 107 -10.46 -5.94 -4.48
CA THR A 107 -10.01 -4.70 -5.14
C THR A 107 -9.00 -3.85 -4.38
N ASP A 108 -8.64 -4.20 -3.16
CA ASP A 108 -7.56 -3.50 -2.49
C ASP A 108 -6.24 -3.62 -3.27
N VAL A 109 -5.47 -2.55 -3.27
CA VAL A 109 -4.05 -2.63 -3.62
C VAL A 109 -3.31 -3.16 -2.39
N VAL A 110 -2.57 -4.23 -2.57
CA VAL A 110 -1.88 -4.91 -1.47
C VAL A 110 -0.40 -5.05 -1.76
N LEU A 111 0.38 -5.04 -0.70
CA LEU A 111 1.75 -5.55 -0.70
C LEU A 111 1.67 -7.01 -0.27
N ALA A 112 2.07 -7.91 -1.15
CA ALA A 112 2.04 -9.35 -0.91
C ALA A 112 3.45 -9.93 -0.96
N VAL A 113 3.64 -11.05 -0.26
CA VAL A 113 4.82 -11.90 -0.34
C VAL A 113 4.42 -13.15 -1.10
N VAL A 114 5.14 -13.46 -2.17
CA VAL A 114 4.96 -14.63 -3.01
C VAL A 114 6.28 -15.39 -3.03
N ASP A 115 6.31 -16.58 -2.46
CA ASP A 115 7.53 -17.40 -2.33
C ASP A 115 8.74 -16.65 -1.72
N GLY A 116 8.46 -15.75 -0.77
CA GLY A 116 9.48 -14.94 -0.10
C GLY A 116 9.80 -13.61 -0.78
N GLU A 117 9.22 -13.29 -1.93
CA GLU A 117 9.46 -12.05 -2.66
C GLU A 117 8.27 -11.08 -2.55
N PHE A 118 8.56 -9.81 -2.30
CA PHE A 118 7.53 -8.77 -2.22
C PHE A 118 7.03 -8.35 -3.61
N THR A 119 5.71 -8.17 -3.71
CA THR A 119 5.08 -7.63 -4.90
C THR A 119 3.89 -6.74 -4.53
N CYS A 120 3.66 -5.67 -5.30
CA CYS A 120 2.49 -4.81 -5.19
C CYS A 120 1.51 -5.16 -6.30
N LYS A 121 0.27 -5.52 -5.94
CA LYS A 121 -0.78 -5.93 -6.87
C LYS A 121 -2.16 -5.54 -6.34
N THR A 122 -3.16 -5.57 -7.22
CA THR A 122 -4.56 -5.50 -6.83
C THR A 122 -5.04 -6.90 -6.41
N LEU A 123 -5.62 -6.99 -5.23
CA LEU A 123 -6.19 -8.24 -4.72
C LEU A 123 -7.53 -8.52 -5.40
N TRP A 124 -7.61 -9.63 -6.09
CA TRP A 124 -8.88 -10.19 -6.54
C TRP A 124 -9.27 -11.34 -5.61
N LEU A 125 -10.37 -11.18 -4.91
CA LEU A 125 -10.87 -12.16 -3.95
C LEU A 125 -12.36 -12.38 -4.18
N LYS A 126 -12.76 -13.51 -4.77
CA LYS A 126 -14.15 -13.89 -5.00
C LYS A 126 -14.34 -15.40 -4.87
N HIS A 127 -15.45 -15.80 -4.23
CA HIS A 127 -15.84 -17.21 -4.09
C HIS A 127 -14.71 -18.11 -3.53
N GLY A 128 -13.98 -17.63 -2.53
CA GLY A 128 -12.87 -18.36 -1.93
C GLY A 128 -11.61 -18.46 -2.79
N ARG A 129 -11.61 -17.84 -3.98
CA ARG A 129 -10.44 -17.81 -4.87
C ARG A 129 -9.73 -16.47 -4.76
N MET A 130 -8.41 -16.53 -4.70
CA MET A 130 -7.53 -15.37 -4.64
C MET A 130 -6.67 -15.29 -5.90
N LYS A 131 -6.46 -14.08 -6.40
CA LYS A 131 -5.47 -13.74 -7.43
C LYS A 131 -4.85 -12.39 -7.10
N LEU A 132 -3.62 -12.18 -7.51
CA LEU A 132 -2.94 -10.90 -7.47
C LEU A 132 -2.84 -10.36 -8.89
N LYS A 133 -3.54 -9.26 -9.17
CA LYS A 133 -3.66 -8.67 -10.50
C LYS A 133 -2.75 -7.46 -10.65
N PRO A 134 -1.91 -7.40 -11.68
CA PRO A 134 -1.22 -6.17 -12.04
C PRO A 134 -2.21 -5.13 -12.59
N ALA A 135 -1.89 -3.87 -12.44
CA ALA A 135 -2.51 -2.77 -13.17
C ALA A 135 -1.60 -2.31 -14.32
N ASN A 136 -1.18 -3.28 -15.11
CA ASN A 136 -0.41 -3.13 -16.33
C ASN A 136 -0.55 -4.41 -17.14
N PRO A 137 -1.16 -4.37 -18.34
CA PRO A 137 -1.48 -5.56 -19.15
C PRO A 137 -0.26 -6.34 -19.63
N THR A 138 0.94 -5.75 -19.58
CA THR A 138 2.18 -6.45 -19.96
C THR A 138 2.68 -7.42 -18.88
N TYR A 139 2.07 -7.39 -17.69
CA TYR A 139 2.43 -8.28 -16.59
C TYR A 139 1.36 -9.35 -16.39
N PRO A 140 1.74 -10.61 -16.11
CA PRO A 140 0.77 -11.67 -15.84
C PRO A 140 0.11 -11.52 -14.47
N GLU A 141 -1.12 -12.03 -14.35
CA GLU A 141 -1.75 -12.27 -13.04
C GLU A 141 -0.98 -13.37 -12.29
N ILE A 142 -0.88 -13.23 -10.97
CA ILE A 142 -0.38 -14.28 -10.10
C ILE A 142 -1.59 -15.03 -9.54
N VAL A 143 -1.74 -16.27 -9.97
CA VAL A 143 -2.73 -17.21 -9.42
C VAL A 143 -1.96 -18.19 -8.55
N PRO A 144 -2.24 -18.26 -7.23
CA PRO A 144 -1.55 -19.19 -6.35
C PRO A 144 -1.65 -20.62 -6.88
N LYS A 145 -0.53 -21.33 -6.93
CA LYS A 145 -0.44 -22.73 -7.34
C LYS A 145 -0.29 -23.61 -6.10
N ASP A 146 -0.55 -24.90 -6.26
CA ASP A 146 -0.33 -25.86 -5.18
C ASP A 146 1.13 -25.80 -4.69
N GLY A 147 1.29 -25.67 -3.37
CA GLY A 147 2.59 -25.53 -2.73
C GLY A 147 3.20 -24.13 -2.77
N GLN A 148 2.59 -23.16 -3.46
CA GLN A 148 3.05 -21.79 -3.47
C GLN A 148 2.58 -21.04 -2.23
N ILE A 149 3.50 -20.34 -1.56
CA ILE A 149 3.21 -19.53 -0.38
C ILE A 149 2.88 -18.11 -0.83
N VAL A 150 1.64 -17.68 -0.60
CA VAL A 150 1.21 -16.31 -0.85
C VAL A 150 0.64 -15.72 0.44
N GLU A 151 1.26 -14.65 0.91
CA GLU A 151 0.84 -13.89 2.09
C GLU A 151 0.53 -12.46 1.72
N ILE A 152 -0.60 -11.91 2.20
CA ILE A 152 -0.86 -10.47 2.10
C ILE A 152 -0.19 -9.79 3.30
N TRP A 153 0.90 -9.08 3.03
CA TRP A 153 1.68 -8.42 4.06
C TRP A 153 1.00 -7.15 4.60
N GLY A 154 0.26 -6.44 3.75
CA GLY A 154 -0.53 -5.28 4.16
C GLY A 154 -1.30 -4.64 3.00
N VAL A 155 -2.24 -3.76 3.37
CA VAL A 155 -3.06 -3.00 2.41
C VAL A 155 -2.37 -1.66 2.11
N VAL A 156 -2.22 -1.32 0.84
CA VAL A 156 -1.72 -0.02 0.41
C VAL A 156 -2.85 0.99 0.51
N THR A 157 -2.74 1.95 1.42
CA THR A 157 -3.77 2.96 1.68
C THR A 157 -3.53 4.27 0.94
N ALA A 158 -2.28 4.56 0.61
CA ALA A 158 -1.91 5.74 -0.16
C ALA A 158 -0.58 5.55 -0.89
N THR A 159 -0.33 6.41 -1.86
CA THR A 159 0.98 6.55 -2.51
C THR A 159 1.43 8.01 -2.44
N ILE A 160 2.71 8.21 -2.15
CA ILE A 160 3.34 9.53 -2.13
C ILE A 160 4.26 9.64 -3.33
N LYS A 161 3.95 10.59 -4.19
CA LYS A 161 4.66 10.84 -5.44
C LYS A 161 5.42 12.17 -5.35
N ARG A 162 6.68 12.16 -5.75
CA ARG A 162 7.51 13.37 -5.80
C ARG A 162 7.79 13.71 -7.25
N PHE A 163 7.44 14.91 -7.69
CA PHE A 163 7.65 15.36 -9.07
C PHE A 163 8.99 16.06 -9.27
N ARG A 164 9.54 16.64 -8.20
CA ARG A 164 10.82 17.33 -8.23
C ARG A 164 11.59 17.07 -6.94
N VAL A 165 12.87 16.81 -7.03
CA VAL A 165 13.78 16.54 -5.91
C VAL A 165 14.92 17.55 -5.95
#